data_a7520849b36a4393d61a053a442913af
#
_entry.id   a7520849b36a4393d61a053a442913af
#
_cell.length_a   1.000
_cell.length_b   1.000
_cell.length_c   1.000
_cell.angle_alpha   90.00
_cell.angle_beta   90.00
_cell.angle_gamma   90.00
#
_symmetry.space_group_name_H-M   'P 1'
#
loop_
_entity.id
_entity.type
_entity.pdbx_description
1 polymer ?
#
loop_
_entity_poly.entity_id
_entity_poly.type
_entity_poly.pdbx_seq_one_letter_code
_entity_poly.pdbx_strand_id
1 'polypeptide(L)'
;MKNFKQVFASTTVAVALLTACASGEQKALTVSGLDPAKFDTIINEKPVKLYTLKNQQGMEVCITNYGGRVVSLVVNDKDGKSTDVVLGFDNIAQYADTLNSPTDYGSSVGRYANRIKGGQFTLNDSTYQLKQNDGPNCLHGGGTTGWMNQVYDAEQIGDSILKLTIVAEDGENGFPGKVTAVTTYKVTADNMLDITWEAETDKPTIINQTNHNYYNLSGNFTEPGYDMVLYVNADNFTPSDKLYIPTGEVKSVEGTPMDFRTAHAIGDSIKSQFDQIQNAGGYDHNWCLNTYKDGKGDDTQVCASLYSPKTGIFMEMYTNEPGVQVYSGNFQGVGNEPNIKHKGGVYPQHVSVCLESQKYPDSPNKKDWIQPVLNPGEKYYSRAAYKFSVK
;
A
#
# COMPACT_ATOMS: atom_id res chain seq x y z
N MET A 1 63.93 -71.14 28.56
CA MET A 1 63.86 -69.66 28.71
C MET A 1 63.83 -69.05 27.32
N LYS A 2 62.67 -68.72 26.81
CA LYS A 2 62.52 -68.02 25.54
C LYS A 2 61.53 -66.90 25.76
N ASN A 3 62.01 -65.64 25.66
CA ASN A 3 61.20 -64.42 25.79
C ASN A 3 60.29 -64.21 24.56
N PHE A 4 59.01 -64.13 24.76
CA PHE A 4 58.05 -63.66 23.73
C PHE A 4 57.82 -62.17 23.96
N LYS A 5 58.24 -61.34 22.99
CA LYS A 5 57.88 -59.94 22.91
C LYS A 5 56.53 -59.84 22.14
N GLN A 6 55.53 -59.39 22.80
CA GLN A 6 54.28 -58.98 22.16
C GLN A 6 54.41 -57.56 21.57
N VAL A 7 54.17 -57.44 20.29
CA VAL A 7 54.11 -56.18 19.56
C VAL A 7 52.65 -55.75 19.56
N PHE A 8 52.33 -54.66 20.24
CA PHE A 8 50.99 -53.99 20.11
C PHE A 8 51.00 -53.06 18.88
N ALA A 9 50.20 -53.36 17.87
CA ALA A 9 49.97 -52.49 16.76
C ALA A 9 48.82 -51.51 17.13
N SER A 10 49.12 -50.25 17.29
CA SER A 10 48.11 -49.18 17.49
C SER A 10 47.55 -48.78 16.16
N THR A 11 46.28 -49.11 15.97
CA THR A 11 45.50 -48.66 14.79
C THR A 11 44.87 -47.27 15.14
N THR A 12 45.42 -46.22 14.59
CA THR A 12 44.88 -44.87 14.69
C THR A 12 43.74 -44.74 13.68
N VAL A 13 42.49 -44.70 14.16
CA VAL A 13 41.32 -44.37 13.34
C VAL A 13 41.22 -42.84 13.22
N ALA A 14 41.57 -42.31 12.06
CA ALA A 14 41.32 -40.90 11.73
C ALA A 14 39.84 -40.71 11.42
N VAL A 15 39.12 -40.09 12.35
CA VAL A 15 37.75 -39.60 12.11
C VAL A 15 37.86 -38.30 11.33
N ALA A 16 37.57 -38.34 10.04
CA ALA A 16 37.40 -37.14 9.22
C ALA A 16 36.02 -36.50 9.56
N LEU A 17 36.05 -35.43 10.34
CA LEU A 17 34.90 -34.53 10.51
C LEU A 17 34.67 -33.80 9.20
N LEU A 18 33.71 -34.24 8.42
CA LEU A 18 33.12 -33.49 7.31
C LEU A 18 32.28 -32.38 7.92
N THR A 19 32.84 -31.20 8.11
CA THR A 19 32.07 -29.96 8.30
C THR A 19 31.45 -29.61 6.97
N ALA A 20 30.19 -29.99 6.78
CA ALA A 20 29.34 -29.42 5.72
C ALA A 20 29.09 -27.96 6.06
N CYS A 21 29.95 -27.07 5.56
CA CYS A 21 29.59 -25.67 5.43
C CYS A 21 28.43 -25.59 4.42
N ALA A 22 27.20 -25.52 4.90
CA ALA A 22 26.12 -25.02 4.11
C ALA A 22 26.41 -23.52 3.85
N SER A 23 27.06 -23.24 2.72
CA SER A 23 27.16 -21.90 2.16
C SER A 23 25.75 -21.52 1.71
N GLY A 24 24.95 -20.98 2.62
CA GLY A 24 23.75 -20.24 2.23
C GLY A 24 24.24 -19.11 1.33
N GLU A 25 23.87 -19.14 0.06
CA GLU A 25 24.09 -18.02 -0.83
C GLU A 25 23.42 -16.79 -0.17
N GLN A 26 24.23 -15.84 0.26
CA GLN A 26 23.74 -14.58 0.77
C GLN A 26 23.09 -13.88 -0.43
N LYS A 27 21.75 -13.81 -0.43
CA LYS A 27 21.02 -13.11 -1.49
C LYS A 27 21.54 -11.69 -1.59
N ALA A 28 21.79 -11.22 -2.80
CA ALA A 28 22.24 -9.86 -3.05
C ALA A 28 21.20 -8.87 -2.53
N LEU A 29 21.67 -7.71 -2.04
CA LEU A 29 20.78 -6.61 -1.68
C LEU A 29 20.01 -6.12 -2.91
N THR A 30 18.81 -5.62 -2.70
CA THR A 30 18.01 -4.92 -3.72
C THR A 30 18.67 -3.61 -4.13
N VAL A 31 18.20 -2.98 -5.20
CA VAL A 31 18.70 -1.64 -5.62
C VAL A 31 18.45 -0.59 -4.53
N SER A 32 17.37 -0.72 -3.78
CA SER A 32 17.08 0.15 -2.62
C SER A 32 17.91 -0.20 -1.37
N GLY A 33 18.74 -1.24 -1.40
CA GLY A 33 19.56 -1.67 -0.29
C GLY A 33 18.88 -2.58 0.73
N LEU A 34 17.68 -3.08 0.44
CA LEU A 34 16.99 -4.04 1.29
C LEU A 34 17.69 -5.41 1.25
N ASP A 35 17.75 -6.05 2.40
CA ASP A 35 18.18 -7.43 2.53
C ASP A 35 16.95 -8.36 2.48
N PRO A 36 16.76 -9.16 1.40
CA PRO A 36 15.61 -10.05 1.30
C PRO A 36 15.51 -11.07 2.45
N ALA A 37 16.64 -11.44 3.07
CA ALA A 37 16.64 -12.37 4.18
C ALA A 37 15.93 -11.83 5.43
N LYS A 38 15.83 -10.50 5.59
CA LYS A 38 15.09 -9.86 6.68
C LYS A 38 13.57 -9.93 6.51
N PHE A 39 13.10 -10.45 5.39
CA PHE A 39 11.68 -10.67 5.08
C PHE A 39 11.32 -12.16 5.03
N ASP A 40 12.29 -13.07 5.11
CA ASP A 40 12.05 -14.51 5.09
C ASP A 40 11.63 -14.98 6.51
N THR A 41 10.36 -15.34 6.68
CA THR A 41 9.82 -15.85 7.95
C THR A 41 8.54 -16.66 7.72
N ILE A 42 7.94 -17.15 8.80
CA ILE A 42 6.63 -17.80 8.82
C ILE A 42 5.72 -16.99 9.73
N ILE A 43 4.58 -16.54 9.23
CA ILE A 43 3.52 -15.87 9.99
C ILE A 43 2.21 -16.60 9.74
N ASN A 44 1.51 -16.99 10.81
CA ASN A 44 0.26 -17.76 10.72
C ASN A 44 0.38 -18.98 9.81
N GLU A 45 1.46 -19.76 10.01
CA GLU A 45 1.79 -21.00 9.27
C GLU A 45 2.05 -20.80 7.76
N LYS A 46 2.07 -19.55 7.29
CA LYS A 46 2.35 -19.21 5.88
C LYS A 46 3.75 -18.61 5.71
N PRO A 47 4.46 -18.95 4.63
CA PRO A 47 5.76 -18.35 4.33
C PRO A 47 5.58 -16.90 3.90
N VAL A 48 6.40 -16.02 4.48
CA VAL A 48 6.50 -14.60 4.12
C VAL A 48 7.85 -14.36 3.47
N LYS A 49 7.87 -13.59 2.38
CA LYS A 49 9.08 -13.27 1.60
C LYS A 49 8.99 -11.85 1.03
N LEU A 50 10.16 -11.37 0.57
CA LEU A 50 10.28 -10.21 -0.31
C LEU A 50 10.40 -10.69 -1.75
N TYR A 51 9.55 -10.18 -2.63
CA TYR A 51 9.54 -10.40 -4.06
C TYR A 51 10.04 -9.15 -4.76
N THR A 52 10.90 -9.32 -5.75
CA THR A 52 11.46 -8.19 -6.52
C THR A 52 10.97 -8.27 -7.95
N LEU A 53 10.28 -7.22 -8.38
CA LEU A 53 9.87 -7.00 -9.77
C LEU A 53 10.74 -5.91 -10.38
N LYS A 54 11.11 -6.07 -11.65
CA LYS A 54 12.00 -5.14 -12.33
C LYS A 54 11.75 -5.11 -13.84
N ASN A 55 12.18 -4.03 -14.46
CA ASN A 55 12.27 -3.91 -15.91
C ASN A 55 13.72 -3.60 -16.36
N GLN A 56 13.91 -3.46 -17.66
CA GLN A 56 15.23 -3.16 -18.22
C GLN A 56 15.59 -1.67 -18.20
N GLN A 57 14.67 -0.80 -17.79
CA GLN A 57 14.87 0.66 -17.69
C GLN A 57 15.31 1.12 -16.30
N GLY A 58 15.55 0.18 -15.36
CA GLY A 58 16.04 0.46 -14.03
C GLY A 58 14.94 0.64 -12.98
N MET A 59 13.67 0.43 -13.32
CA MET A 59 12.61 0.37 -12.30
C MET A 59 12.69 -0.95 -11.55
N GLU A 60 12.72 -0.88 -10.22
CA GLU A 60 12.66 -2.02 -9.30
C GLU A 60 11.58 -1.79 -8.24
N VAL A 61 10.72 -2.78 -8.03
CA VAL A 61 9.68 -2.75 -7.00
C VAL A 61 9.81 -3.98 -6.11
N CYS A 62 10.02 -3.77 -4.82
CA CYS A 62 10.07 -4.83 -3.84
C CYS A 62 8.75 -4.92 -3.08
N ILE A 63 8.15 -6.12 -3.04
CA ILE A 63 6.84 -6.37 -2.47
C ILE A 63 6.92 -7.54 -1.49
N THR A 64 6.38 -7.39 -0.28
CA THR A 64 6.18 -8.52 0.61
C THR A 64 4.75 -9.05 0.49
N ASN A 65 4.59 -10.38 0.55
CA ASN A 65 3.26 -10.98 0.58
C ASN A 65 2.54 -10.84 1.93
N TYR A 66 3.17 -10.23 2.93
CA TYR A 66 2.49 -9.78 4.14
C TYR A 66 1.78 -8.45 3.87
N GLY A 67 0.47 -8.50 3.74
CA GLY A 67 -0.36 -7.33 3.42
C GLY A 67 -0.24 -6.85 1.96
N GLY A 68 0.43 -7.61 1.08
CA GLY A 68 0.68 -7.20 -0.29
C GLY A 68 1.41 -5.86 -0.39
N ARG A 69 2.38 -5.61 0.50
CA ARG A 69 2.97 -4.28 0.69
C ARG A 69 4.11 -4.01 -0.29
N VAL A 70 4.04 -2.88 -0.98
CA VAL A 70 5.18 -2.30 -1.68
C VAL A 70 6.14 -1.75 -0.63
N VAL A 71 7.31 -2.37 -0.49
CA VAL A 71 8.33 -2.03 0.51
C VAL A 71 9.30 -0.98 -0.02
N SER A 72 9.64 -1.05 -1.31
CA SER A 72 10.42 -0.06 -2.03
C SER A 72 10.00 0.03 -3.49
N LEU A 73 10.14 1.20 -4.07
CA LEU A 73 9.93 1.48 -5.48
C LEU A 73 11.04 2.40 -5.96
N VAL A 74 11.96 1.85 -6.74
CA VAL A 74 13.12 2.57 -7.27
C VAL A 74 12.89 2.93 -8.72
N VAL A 75 13.13 4.20 -9.05
CA VAL A 75 13.18 4.74 -10.41
C VAL A 75 14.40 5.65 -10.56
N ASN A 76 14.85 5.89 -11.78
CA ASN A 76 15.93 6.83 -12.02
C ASN A 76 15.42 8.27 -11.99
N ASP A 77 16.18 9.16 -11.35
CA ASP A 77 15.95 10.61 -11.37
C ASP A 77 16.55 11.26 -12.63
N LYS A 78 16.43 12.59 -12.76
CA LYS A 78 16.94 13.38 -13.88
C LYS A 78 18.46 13.26 -14.12
N ASP A 79 19.20 12.86 -13.08
CA ASP A 79 20.65 12.68 -13.16
C ASP A 79 21.03 11.20 -13.37
N GLY A 80 20.04 10.33 -13.59
CA GLY A 80 20.20 8.88 -13.76
C GLY A 80 20.47 8.12 -12.48
N LYS A 81 20.31 8.76 -11.31
CA LYS A 81 20.50 8.13 -10.02
C LYS A 81 19.24 7.32 -9.64
N SER A 82 19.44 6.08 -9.26
CA SER A 82 18.38 5.24 -8.70
C SER A 82 17.88 5.83 -7.37
N THR A 83 16.59 6.16 -7.31
CA THR A 83 15.94 6.84 -6.19
C THR A 83 14.73 6.02 -5.73
N ASP A 84 14.72 5.62 -4.46
CA ASP A 84 13.54 5.01 -3.84
C ASP A 84 12.53 6.10 -3.50
N VAL A 85 11.30 5.93 -3.95
CA VAL A 85 10.26 6.97 -3.89
C VAL A 85 9.09 6.62 -2.98
N VAL A 86 9.18 5.53 -2.18
CA VAL A 86 8.12 5.15 -1.23
C VAL A 86 8.67 4.93 0.17
N LEU A 87 7.87 5.30 1.16
CA LEU A 87 8.16 5.00 2.54
C LEU A 87 7.93 3.51 2.85
N GLY A 88 8.63 3.00 3.86
CA GLY A 88 8.48 1.62 4.32
C GLY A 88 9.46 1.27 5.42
N PHE A 89 9.42 0.03 5.86
CA PHE A 89 10.41 -0.55 6.77
C PHE A 89 11.42 -1.42 6.00
N ASP A 90 12.52 -1.75 6.64
CA ASP A 90 13.60 -2.56 6.06
C ASP A 90 13.60 -4.03 6.52
N ASN A 91 12.57 -4.44 7.27
CA ASN A 91 12.39 -5.81 7.73
C ASN A 91 10.93 -6.14 8.01
N ILE A 92 10.60 -7.44 7.97
CA ILE A 92 9.23 -7.92 8.19
C ILE A 92 8.78 -7.79 9.65
N ALA A 93 9.70 -7.86 10.63
CA ALA A 93 9.35 -7.80 12.03
C ALA A 93 8.67 -6.47 12.39
N GLN A 94 9.07 -5.36 11.76
CA GLN A 94 8.44 -4.07 11.95
C GLN A 94 7.03 -4.02 11.35
N TYR A 95 6.81 -4.58 10.16
CA TYR A 95 5.47 -4.65 9.56
C TYR A 95 4.52 -5.55 10.36
N ALA A 96 5.02 -6.63 10.94
CA ALA A 96 4.23 -7.59 11.72
C ALA A 96 3.95 -7.10 13.15
N ASP A 97 4.69 -6.12 13.65
CA ASP A 97 4.44 -5.52 14.97
C ASP A 97 3.35 -4.44 14.88
N THR A 98 2.11 -4.89 14.76
CA THR A 98 0.94 -4.02 14.62
C THR A 98 0.59 -3.22 15.89
N LEU A 99 1.27 -3.48 17.01
CA LEU A 99 1.08 -2.76 18.26
C LEU A 99 2.06 -1.58 18.42
N ASN A 100 3.34 -1.80 18.11
CA ASN A 100 4.38 -0.79 18.31
C ASN A 100 4.78 -0.09 17.00
N SER A 101 4.46 -0.68 15.87
CA SER A 101 4.73 -0.14 14.53
C SER A 101 3.49 -0.21 13.63
N PRO A 102 2.29 0.25 14.09
CA PRO A 102 1.10 0.23 13.24
C PRO A 102 1.35 1.09 12.01
N THR A 103 1.11 0.53 10.83
CA THR A 103 1.33 1.24 9.58
C THR A 103 0.51 0.68 8.42
N ASP A 104 0.18 1.55 7.48
CA ASP A 104 -0.44 1.21 6.21
C ASP A 104 0.57 1.20 5.05
N TYR A 105 1.87 1.46 5.31
CA TYR A 105 2.89 1.62 4.28
C TYR A 105 2.82 0.54 3.20
N GLY A 106 2.55 0.98 1.97
CA GLY A 106 2.55 0.18 0.75
C GLY A 106 1.48 -0.89 0.62
N SER A 107 0.56 -1.01 1.60
CA SER A 107 -0.34 -2.14 1.71
C SER A 107 -1.39 -2.22 0.58
N SER A 108 -1.78 -3.45 0.24
CA SER A 108 -3.01 -3.74 -0.49
C SER A 108 -4.15 -3.80 0.52
N VAL A 109 -4.93 -2.73 0.57
CA VAL A 109 -6.00 -2.56 1.55
C VAL A 109 -7.27 -3.29 1.11
N GLY A 110 -7.88 -4.01 2.03
CA GLY A 110 -9.15 -4.72 1.86
C GLY A 110 -9.68 -5.27 3.21
N ARG A 111 -10.93 -5.78 3.28
CA ARG A 111 -11.91 -5.91 2.20
C ARG A 111 -12.47 -4.56 1.72
N TYR A 112 -12.49 -3.55 2.61
CA TYR A 112 -13.02 -2.22 2.30
C TYR A 112 -12.01 -1.13 2.70
N ALA A 113 -11.50 -0.41 1.73
CA ALA A 113 -10.58 0.70 1.90
C ALA A 113 -11.28 1.93 2.46
N ASN A 114 -10.54 2.74 3.20
CA ASN A 114 -11.04 3.92 3.90
C ASN A 114 -12.10 3.58 4.98
N ARG A 115 -12.97 4.52 5.35
CA ARG A 115 -13.85 4.42 6.53
C ARG A 115 -15.27 4.00 6.20
N ILE A 116 -15.88 3.28 7.16
CA ILE A 116 -17.33 3.02 7.24
C ILE A 116 -17.79 3.54 8.59
N LYS A 117 -18.73 4.49 8.58
CA LYS A 117 -19.30 5.15 9.76
C LYS A 117 -19.93 4.14 10.73
N GLY A 118 -19.55 4.25 12.00
CA GLY A 118 -20.06 3.34 13.03
C GLY A 118 -19.58 1.89 12.87
N GLY A 119 -18.73 1.60 11.88
CA GLY A 119 -18.42 0.22 11.49
C GLY A 119 -19.65 -0.55 11.03
N GLN A 120 -20.67 0.12 10.48
CA GLN A 120 -21.96 -0.51 10.20
C GLN A 120 -22.45 -0.15 8.79
N PHE A 121 -23.06 -1.13 8.12
CA PHE A 121 -23.75 -0.91 6.85
C PHE A 121 -24.95 -1.87 6.70
N THR A 122 -25.88 -1.52 5.83
CA THR A 122 -27.04 -2.36 5.50
C THR A 122 -26.94 -2.84 4.07
N LEU A 123 -27.11 -4.15 3.88
CA LEU A 123 -27.13 -4.81 2.57
C LEU A 123 -28.27 -5.85 2.55
N ASN A 124 -29.17 -5.76 1.56
CA ASN A 124 -30.33 -6.66 1.41
C ASN A 124 -31.10 -6.83 2.74
N ASP A 125 -31.55 -5.72 3.34
CA ASP A 125 -32.32 -5.63 4.59
C ASP A 125 -31.62 -6.21 5.83
N SER A 126 -30.37 -6.63 5.72
CA SER A 126 -29.53 -7.08 6.83
C SER A 126 -28.51 -6.02 7.21
N THR A 127 -28.39 -5.74 8.51
CA THR A 127 -27.38 -4.82 9.03
C THR A 127 -26.18 -5.61 9.52
N TYR A 128 -25.00 -5.23 9.04
CA TYR A 128 -23.72 -5.84 9.38
C TYR A 128 -22.91 -4.92 10.27
N GLN A 129 -22.34 -5.48 11.33
CA GLN A 129 -21.44 -4.77 12.24
C GLN A 129 -20.02 -5.23 11.95
N LEU A 130 -19.18 -4.29 11.52
CA LEU A 130 -17.76 -4.49 11.29
C LEU A 130 -16.95 -4.22 12.55
N LYS A 131 -15.73 -4.73 12.58
CA LYS A 131 -14.76 -4.40 13.62
C LYS A 131 -14.45 -2.90 13.61
N GLN A 132 -14.67 -2.25 14.77
CA GLN A 132 -14.28 -0.85 14.98
C GLN A 132 -12.80 -0.79 15.39
N ASN A 133 -12.01 -0.05 14.65
CA ASN A 133 -10.56 0.08 14.83
C ASN A 133 -10.05 1.52 14.69
N ASP A 134 -10.98 2.46 14.40
CA ASP A 134 -10.70 3.88 14.29
C ASP A 134 -11.78 4.66 15.06
N GLY A 135 -11.64 4.69 16.39
CA GLY A 135 -12.70 5.16 17.27
C GLY A 135 -13.98 4.35 17.06
N PRO A 136 -15.11 5.00 16.73
CA PRO A 136 -16.37 4.30 16.47
C PRO A 136 -16.45 3.68 15.07
N ASN A 137 -15.49 3.95 14.18
CA ASN A 137 -15.55 3.60 12.77
C ASN A 137 -14.75 2.33 12.45
N CYS A 138 -15.06 1.72 11.30
CA CYS A 138 -14.18 0.74 10.68
C CYS A 138 -13.28 1.45 9.67
N LEU A 139 -11.96 1.25 9.77
CA LEU A 139 -10.96 1.76 8.84
C LEU A 139 -10.23 0.60 8.20
N HIS A 140 -10.05 0.64 6.89
CA HIS A 140 -9.23 -0.30 6.11
C HIS A 140 -9.54 -1.78 6.37
N GLY A 141 -10.83 -2.10 6.52
CA GLY A 141 -11.30 -3.48 6.65
C GLY A 141 -11.07 -4.14 8.01
N GLY A 142 -10.73 -3.36 9.07
CA GLY A 142 -10.70 -3.87 10.44
C GLY A 142 -9.32 -3.88 11.12
N GLY A 143 -8.38 -3.07 10.67
CA GLY A 143 -7.09 -2.84 11.33
C GLY A 143 -6.21 -4.09 11.38
N THR A 144 -5.84 -4.54 12.59
CA THR A 144 -4.90 -5.67 12.79
C THR A 144 -5.33 -6.99 12.14
N THR A 145 -6.60 -7.13 11.80
CA THR A 145 -7.17 -8.31 11.13
C THR A 145 -7.62 -8.01 9.69
N GLY A 146 -7.49 -6.75 9.24
CA GLY A 146 -7.69 -6.38 7.84
C GLY A 146 -6.64 -7.03 6.92
N TRP A 147 -6.92 -7.07 5.62
CA TRP A 147 -6.08 -7.75 4.64
C TRP A 147 -4.64 -7.24 4.59
N MET A 148 -4.41 -5.97 4.93
CA MET A 148 -3.08 -5.37 5.02
C MET A 148 -2.17 -6.00 6.10
N ASN A 149 -2.72 -6.82 7.01
CA ASN A 149 -1.99 -7.52 8.06
C ASN A 149 -2.14 -9.04 7.96
N GLN A 150 -2.50 -9.55 6.77
CA GLN A 150 -2.61 -10.97 6.47
C GLN A 150 -1.52 -11.41 5.49
N VAL A 151 -1.19 -12.71 5.51
CA VAL A 151 -0.25 -13.30 4.56
C VAL A 151 -1.03 -13.81 3.35
N TYR A 152 -0.68 -13.29 2.17
CA TYR A 152 -1.21 -13.73 0.89
C TYR A 152 -0.42 -14.93 0.35
N ASP A 153 -1.10 -15.81 -0.36
CA ASP A 153 -0.44 -16.81 -1.20
C ASP A 153 0.12 -16.13 -2.45
N ALA A 154 1.40 -16.34 -2.74
CA ALA A 154 2.13 -15.56 -3.74
C ALA A 154 2.61 -16.42 -4.91
N GLU A 155 2.40 -15.92 -6.13
CA GLU A 155 2.91 -16.49 -7.38
C GLU A 155 3.65 -15.39 -8.17
N GLN A 156 4.97 -15.51 -8.30
CA GLN A 156 5.76 -14.62 -9.16
C GLN A 156 5.89 -15.22 -10.56
N ILE A 157 5.56 -14.44 -11.59
CA ILE A 157 5.62 -14.83 -13.00
C ILE A 157 6.71 -13.99 -13.69
N GLY A 158 7.83 -14.61 -13.95
CA GLY A 158 9.02 -13.93 -14.46
C GLY A 158 9.52 -12.84 -13.52
N ASP A 159 10.15 -11.81 -14.09
CA ASP A 159 10.76 -10.72 -13.33
C ASP A 159 9.81 -9.52 -13.14
N SER A 160 8.59 -9.55 -13.67
CA SER A 160 7.77 -8.35 -13.78
C SER A 160 6.35 -8.48 -13.24
N ILE A 161 5.90 -9.67 -12.83
CA ILE A 161 4.53 -9.88 -12.34
C ILE A 161 4.55 -10.65 -11.02
N LEU A 162 3.76 -10.19 -10.07
CA LEU A 162 3.48 -10.88 -8.80
C LEU A 162 1.96 -10.93 -8.60
N LYS A 163 1.41 -12.13 -8.44
CA LYS A 163 0.01 -12.36 -8.03
C LYS A 163 -0.03 -12.74 -6.57
N LEU A 164 -0.90 -12.08 -5.83
CA LEU A 164 -1.12 -12.31 -4.41
C LEU A 164 -2.60 -12.65 -4.19
N THR A 165 -2.86 -13.87 -3.69
CA THR A 165 -4.23 -14.35 -3.44
C THR A 165 -4.51 -14.39 -1.95
N ILE A 166 -5.70 -13.87 -1.57
CA ILE A 166 -6.23 -13.99 -0.22
C ILE A 166 -7.64 -14.58 -0.26
N VAL A 167 -7.95 -15.44 0.70
CA VAL A 167 -9.28 -15.96 0.94
C VAL A 167 -9.73 -15.46 2.30
N ALA A 168 -10.84 -14.73 2.33
CA ALA A 168 -11.48 -14.24 3.54
C ALA A 168 -12.80 -14.98 3.74
N GLU A 169 -12.97 -15.63 4.88
CA GLU A 169 -14.15 -16.44 5.17
C GLU A 169 -15.40 -15.57 5.45
N ASP A 170 -16.59 -16.18 5.32
CA ASP A 170 -17.86 -15.51 5.64
C ASP A 170 -17.89 -15.08 7.11
N GLY A 171 -18.21 -13.80 7.34
CA GLY A 171 -18.23 -13.20 8.68
C GLY A 171 -16.88 -12.68 9.17
N GLU A 172 -15.80 -12.83 8.43
CA GLU A 172 -14.49 -12.29 8.81
C GLU A 172 -14.56 -10.76 8.95
N ASN A 173 -14.10 -10.24 10.10
CA ASN A 173 -14.22 -8.83 10.50
C ASN A 173 -15.66 -8.26 10.44
N GLY A 174 -16.68 -9.11 10.37
CA GLY A 174 -18.09 -8.73 10.26
C GLY A 174 -18.60 -8.59 8.83
N PHE A 175 -17.78 -8.81 7.80
CA PHE A 175 -18.21 -8.76 6.42
C PHE A 175 -18.90 -10.07 5.99
N PRO A 176 -20.07 -10.00 5.31
CA PRO A 176 -20.72 -11.19 4.76
C PRO A 176 -19.99 -11.74 3.54
N GLY A 177 -20.15 -13.03 3.32
CA GLY A 177 -19.64 -13.77 2.16
C GLY A 177 -18.17 -14.15 2.25
N LYS A 178 -17.89 -15.36 1.80
CA LYS A 178 -16.54 -15.80 1.52
C LYS A 178 -16.05 -15.12 0.25
N VAL A 179 -14.91 -14.43 0.33
CA VAL A 179 -14.30 -13.73 -0.81
C VAL A 179 -12.96 -14.35 -1.13
N THR A 180 -12.74 -14.67 -2.41
CA THR A 180 -11.41 -14.91 -2.96
C THR A 180 -10.98 -13.69 -3.74
N ALA A 181 -9.90 -13.04 -3.31
CA ALA A 181 -9.38 -11.84 -3.96
C ALA A 181 -7.94 -12.04 -4.43
N VAL A 182 -7.63 -11.48 -5.59
CA VAL A 182 -6.31 -11.50 -6.22
C VAL A 182 -5.84 -10.09 -6.46
N THR A 183 -4.69 -9.72 -5.90
CA THR A 183 -3.97 -8.49 -6.22
C THR A 183 -2.82 -8.84 -7.16
N THR A 184 -2.78 -8.24 -8.34
CA THR A 184 -1.68 -8.43 -9.30
C THR A 184 -0.87 -7.16 -9.40
N TYR A 185 0.42 -7.26 -9.13
CA TYR A 185 1.41 -6.21 -9.36
C TYR A 185 2.18 -6.51 -10.63
N LYS A 186 2.29 -5.52 -11.51
CA LYS A 186 3.04 -5.64 -12.76
C LYS A 186 3.94 -4.41 -12.94
N VAL A 187 5.23 -4.64 -13.17
CA VAL A 187 6.17 -3.62 -13.62
C VAL A 187 6.28 -3.70 -15.14
N THR A 188 5.87 -2.63 -15.82
CA THR A 188 5.88 -2.60 -17.29
C THR A 188 7.22 -2.12 -17.85
N ALA A 189 7.44 -2.35 -19.14
CA ALA A 189 8.66 -1.92 -19.81
C ALA A 189 8.81 -0.39 -19.90
N ASP A 190 7.71 0.38 -19.76
CA ASP A 190 7.67 1.84 -19.82
C ASP A 190 7.54 2.50 -18.42
N ASN A 191 8.10 1.85 -17.38
CA ASN A 191 8.18 2.33 -16.00
C ASN A 191 6.82 2.60 -15.36
N MET A 192 5.86 1.68 -15.52
CA MET A 192 4.58 1.74 -14.82
C MET A 192 4.52 0.61 -13.78
N LEU A 193 4.13 0.94 -12.56
CA LEU A 193 3.60 -0.01 -11.59
C LEU A 193 2.10 -0.11 -11.82
N ASP A 194 1.65 -1.20 -12.43
CA ASP A 194 0.25 -1.48 -12.72
C ASP A 194 -0.30 -2.47 -11.67
N ILE A 195 -1.31 -2.05 -10.92
CA ILE A 195 -1.92 -2.85 -9.85
C ILE A 195 -3.36 -3.11 -10.21
N THR A 196 -3.75 -4.38 -10.23
CA THR A 196 -5.15 -4.77 -10.42
C THR A 196 -5.64 -5.60 -9.24
N TRP A 197 -6.91 -5.44 -8.91
CA TRP A 197 -7.62 -6.21 -7.90
C TRP A 197 -8.81 -6.88 -8.56
N GLU A 198 -8.90 -8.19 -8.39
CA GLU A 198 -10.01 -9.01 -8.84
C GLU A 198 -10.58 -9.77 -7.65
N ALA A 199 -11.89 -9.96 -7.58
CA ALA A 199 -12.48 -10.76 -6.53
C ALA A 199 -13.82 -11.38 -6.96
N GLU A 200 -14.13 -12.52 -6.32
CA GLU A 200 -15.40 -13.22 -6.40
C GLU A 200 -15.91 -13.54 -4.99
N THR A 201 -17.22 -13.68 -4.85
CA THR A 201 -17.89 -13.97 -3.58
C THR A 201 -18.95 -15.05 -3.73
N ASP A 202 -19.25 -15.77 -2.63
CA ASP A 202 -20.35 -16.74 -2.55
C ASP A 202 -21.68 -16.14 -2.04
N LYS A 203 -21.63 -14.92 -1.45
CA LYS A 203 -22.81 -14.16 -0.97
C LYS A 203 -22.65 -12.68 -1.30
N PRO A 204 -23.77 -11.91 -1.40
CA PRO A 204 -23.66 -10.46 -1.52
C PRO A 204 -22.80 -9.88 -0.41
N THR A 205 -21.85 -9.03 -0.80
CA THR A 205 -20.91 -8.35 0.11
C THR A 205 -20.56 -6.97 -0.41
N ILE A 206 -19.80 -6.20 0.37
CA ILE A 206 -19.18 -4.96 -0.10
C ILE A 206 -17.68 -5.16 -0.27
N ILE A 207 -17.13 -4.56 -1.33
CA ILE A 207 -15.70 -4.61 -1.61
C ILE A 207 -15.20 -3.29 -2.19
N ASN A 208 -14.07 -2.82 -1.70
CA ASN A 208 -13.39 -1.62 -2.18
C ASN A 208 -11.90 -1.76 -1.82
N GLN A 209 -11.05 -1.98 -2.80
CA GLN A 209 -9.63 -2.19 -2.58
C GLN A 209 -8.80 -1.03 -3.10
N THR A 210 -7.66 -0.77 -2.47
CA THR A 210 -6.70 0.24 -2.88
C THR A 210 -5.27 -0.17 -2.51
N ASN A 211 -4.30 0.58 -3.00
CA ASN A 211 -2.91 0.51 -2.54
C ASN A 211 -2.56 1.78 -1.76
N HIS A 212 -1.93 1.61 -0.61
CA HIS A 212 -1.60 2.70 0.31
C HIS A 212 -0.09 3.04 0.27
N ASN A 213 0.43 3.29 -0.93
CA ASN A 213 1.79 3.78 -1.09
C ASN A 213 1.93 5.22 -0.59
N TYR A 214 2.96 5.45 0.20
CA TYR A 214 3.37 6.76 0.70
C TYR A 214 4.50 7.28 -0.18
N TYR A 215 4.16 8.09 -1.17
CA TYR A 215 5.13 8.59 -2.14
C TYR A 215 5.90 9.81 -1.62
N ASN A 216 7.22 9.78 -1.79
CA ASN A 216 8.09 10.94 -1.70
C ASN A 216 9.06 10.92 -2.87
N LEU A 217 8.74 11.64 -3.93
CA LEU A 217 9.49 11.62 -5.19
C LEU A 217 10.85 12.32 -5.10
N SER A 218 11.15 13.00 -3.98
CA SER A 218 12.49 13.55 -3.73
C SER A 218 13.50 12.50 -3.26
N GLY A 219 13.03 11.33 -2.80
CA GLY A 219 13.87 10.30 -2.17
C GLY A 219 14.49 10.75 -0.83
N ASN A 220 14.16 11.95 -0.34
CA ASN A 220 14.58 12.42 0.97
C ASN A 220 13.47 12.21 1.99
N PHE A 221 13.61 11.19 2.82
CA PHE A 221 12.61 10.81 3.81
C PHE A 221 12.81 11.50 5.17
N THR A 222 13.71 12.47 5.26
CA THR A 222 14.03 13.18 6.52
C THR A 222 13.43 14.57 6.61
N GLU A 223 12.77 15.04 5.55
CA GLU A 223 12.15 16.36 5.46
C GLU A 223 10.71 16.25 4.94
N PRO A 224 9.82 17.19 5.34
CA PRO A 224 8.48 17.26 4.76
C PRO A 224 8.50 17.44 3.24
N GLY A 225 7.57 16.76 2.54
CA GLY A 225 7.44 16.79 1.09
C GLY A 225 6.65 17.97 0.55
N TYR A 226 6.73 19.15 1.16
CA TYR A 226 5.92 20.32 0.81
C TYR A 226 6.13 20.85 -0.60
N ASP A 227 7.29 20.61 -1.20
CA ASP A 227 7.64 21.03 -2.56
C ASP A 227 7.19 20.07 -3.66
N MET A 228 6.61 18.93 -3.29
CA MET A 228 5.99 18.04 -4.28
C MET A 228 4.78 18.72 -4.90
N VAL A 229 4.76 18.74 -6.24
CA VAL A 229 3.72 19.39 -7.05
C VAL A 229 2.63 18.36 -7.37
N LEU A 230 1.42 18.62 -6.91
CA LEU A 230 0.26 17.77 -7.10
C LEU A 230 -0.68 18.33 -8.16
N TYR A 231 -1.25 17.45 -8.99
CA TYR A 231 -2.38 17.69 -9.88
C TYR A 231 -3.45 16.64 -9.62
N VAL A 232 -4.72 17.03 -9.59
CA VAL A 232 -5.86 16.12 -9.52
C VAL A 232 -6.93 16.54 -10.52
N ASN A 233 -7.32 15.64 -11.40
CA ASN A 233 -8.37 15.85 -12.40
C ASN A 233 -9.76 15.66 -11.77
N ALA A 234 -10.18 16.63 -10.96
CA ALA A 234 -11.44 16.59 -10.25
C ALA A 234 -11.98 18.01 -10.02
N ASP A 235 -13.24 18.24 -10.38
CA ASP A 235 -13.93 19.50 -10.11
C ASP A 235 -14.55 19.54 -8.72
N ASN A 236 -14.65 18.38 -8.05
CA ASN A 236 -15.34 18.23 -6.79
C ASN A 236 -14.56 17.31 -5.83
N PHE A 237 -14.88 17.45 -4.54
CA PHE A 237 -14.41 16.57 -3.47
C PHE A 237 -15.55 16.26 -2.50
N THR A 238 -15.37 15.24 -1.65
CA THR A 238 -16.32 14.94 -0.58
C THR A 238 -15.80 15.51 0.75
N PRO A 239 -16.43 16.56 1.31
CA PRO A 239 -16.03 17.09 2.61
C PRO A 239 -16.30 16.07 3.72
N SER A 240 -15.43 16.06 4.73
CA SER A 240 -15.51 15.16 5.88
C SER A 240 -15.75 15.90 7.21
N ASP A 241 -16.28 15.18 8.18
CA ASP A 241 -16.37 15.61 9.56
C ASP A 241 -15.04 15.41 10.31
N LYS A 242 -15.00 15.72 11.60
CA LYS A 242 -13.81 15.57 12.46
C LYS A 242 -13.38 14.11 12.72
N LEU A 243 -14.20 13.14 12.34
CA LEU A 243 -13.89 11.72 12.37
C LEU A 243 -13.54 11.19 10.97
N TYR A 244 -13.27 12.08 10.02
CA TYR A 244 -12.93 11.77 8.62
C TYR A 244 -14.04 11.05 7.85
N ILE A 245 -15.30 11.13 8.35
CA ILE A 245 -16.45 10.55 7.67
C ILE A 245 -17.03 11.58 6.72
N PRO A 246 -17.23 11.25 5.42
CA PRO A 246 -17.86 12.16 4.48
C PRO A 246 -19.25 12.58 4.94
N THR A 247 -19.54 13.88 4.82
CA THR A 247 -20.84 14.45 5.19
C THR A 247 -22.00 13.96 4.31
N GLY A 248 -21.70 13.45 3.12
CA GLY A 248 -22.65 13.06 2.07
C GLY A 248 -22.77 14.12 1.00
N GLU A 249 -22.15 15.29 1.19
CA GLU A 249 -22.11 16.34 0.17
C GLU A 249 -20.98 16.08 -0.83
N VAL A 250 -21.14 16.61 -2.04
CA VAL A 250 -20.10 16.73 -3.06
C VAL A 250 -19.96 18.22 -3.32
N LYS A 251 -18.79 18.79 -3.03
CA LYS A 251 -18.51 20.23 -3.13
C LYS A 251 -17.46 20.54 -4.18
N SER A 252 -17.62 21.69 -4.85
CA SER A 252 -16.64 22.20 -5.79
C SER A 252 -15.31 22.49 -5.10
N VAL A 253 -14.20 22.15 -5.78
CA VAL A 253 -12.85 22.54 -5.36
C VAL A 253 -12.55 24.01 -5.65
N GLU A 254 -13.29 24.64 -6.58
CA GLU A 254 -13.05 25.98 -7.09
C GLU A 254 -12.98 27.03 -6.00
N GLY A 255 -11.91 27.83 -5.98
CA GLY A 255 -11.67 28.88 -5.00
C GLY A 255 -11.34 28.37 -3.59
N THR A 256 -11.03 27.10 -3.43
CA THR A 256 -10.65 26.46 -2.16
C THR A 256 -9.22 25.93 -2.20
N PRO A 257 -8.60 25.64 -1.05
CA PRO A 257 -7.31 24.94 -0.99
C PRO A 257 -7.32 23.51 -1.59
N MET A 258 -8.52 22.98 -1.93
CA MET A 258 -8.68 21.66 -2.53
C MET A 258 -8.53 21.69 -4.07
N ASP A 259 -8.32 22.86 -4.69
CA ASP A 259 -8.26 23.01 -6.14
C ASP A 259 -6.88 22.69 -6.72
N PHE A 260 -6.67 21.41 -7.04
CA PHE A 260 -5.48 20.91 -7.73
C PHE A 260 -5.69 20.69 -9.24
N ARG A 261 -6.71 21.31 -9.85
CA ARG A 261 -6.90 21.27 -11.32
C ARG A 261 -5.78 21.98 -12.10
N THR A 262 -5.10 22.91 -11.44
CA THR A 262 -3.79 23.42 -11.87
C THR A 262 -2.73 22.92 -10.92
N ALA A 263 -1.71 22.25 -11.45
CA ALA A 263 -0.64 21.67 -10.63
C ALA A 263 0.11 22.73 -9.82
N HIS A 264 0.21 22.53 -8.51
CA HIS A 264 0.97 23.39 -7.60
C HIS A 264 1.51 22.60 -6.39
N ALA A 265 2.41 23.22 -5.63
CA ALA A 265 3.03 22.54 -4.50
C ALA A 265 2.00 22.24 -3.39
N ILE A 266 2.05 21.02 -2.84
CA ILE A 266 1.13 20.61 -1.77
C ILE A 266 1.28 21.45 -0.51
N GLY A 267 2.47 21.99 -0.29
CA GLY A 267 2.79 22.88 0.82
C GLY A 267 2.14 24.26 0.75
N ASP A 268 1.67 24.70 -0.43
CA ASP A 268 1.15 26.06 -0.63
C ASP A 268 -0.08 26.35 0.25
N SER A 269 -0.92 25.34 0.47
CA SER A 269 -2.16 25.50 1.23
C SER A 269 -2.35 24.47 2.35
N ILE A 270 -1.37 23.63 2.65
CA ILE A 270 -1.48 22.58 3.68
C ILE A 270 -1.71 23.13 5.10
N LYS A 271 -1.38 24.40 5.34
CA LYS A 271 -1.59 25.11 6.62
C LYS A 271 -2.71 26.16 6.54
N SER A 272 -3.53 26.10 5.49
CA SER A 272 -4.67 26.99 5.29
C SER A 272 -5.64 26.94 6.49
N GLN A 273 -6.36 28.05 6.74
CA GLN A 273 -7.44 28.13 7.73
C GLN A 273 -8.75 27.50 7.22
N PHE A 274 -8.75 26.90 6.05
CA PHE A 274 -9.91 26.16 5.54
C PHE A 274 -10.25 25.00 6.48
N ASP A 275 -11.50 24.90 6.89
CA ASP A 275 -11.96 23.97 7.92
C ASP A 275 -11.58 22.50 7.64
N GLN A 276 -11.65 22.08 6.38
CA GLN A 276 -11.28 20.72 5.98
C GLN A 276 -9.78 20.45 6.21
N ILE A 277 -8.92 21.41 5.88
CA ILE A 277 -7.47 21.29 6.13
C ILE A 277 -7.19 21.30 7.64
N GLN A 278 -7.86 22.16 8.40
CA GLN A 278 -7.67 22.24 9.85
C GLN A 278 -8.14 20.97 10.58
N ASN A 279 -9.28 20.40 10.15
CA ASN A 279 -9.82 19.17 10.74
C ASN A 279 -8.91 17.97 10.52
N ALA A 280 -8.25 17.89 9.36
CA ALA A 280 -7.38 16.77 8.99
C ALA A 280 -5.89 17.00 9.35
N GLY A 281 -5.50 18.20 9.72
CA GLY A 281 -4.09 18.58 9.91
C GLY A 281 -3.30 18.56 8.59
N GLY A 282 -3.99 18.72 7.46
CA GLY A 282 -3.47 18.62 6.09
C GLY A 282 -4.53 18.08 5.13
N TYR A 283 -4.10 17.44 4.06
CA TYR A 283 -5.01 16.76 3.15
C TYR A 283 -5.26 15.33 3.63
N ASP A 284 -6.51 14.94 3.72
CA ASP A 284 -6.99 13.55 3.92
C ASP A 284 -8.45 13.47 3.43
N HIS A 285 -8.63 13.64 2.13
CA HIS A 285 -9.94 13.79 1.52
C HIS A 285 -10.03 13.01 0.22
N ASN A 286 -11.25 12.71 -0.20
CA ASN A 286 -11.56 12.07 -1.47
C ASN A 286 -11.92 13.11 -2.52
N TRP A 287 -11.22 13.11 -3.66
CA TRP A 287 -11.56 13.86 -4.86
C TRP A 287 -12.44 13.02 -5.79
N CYS A 288 -13.50 13.63 -6.34
CA CYS A 288 -14.42 13.02 -7.30
C CYS A 288 -13.84 13.16 -8.69
N LEU A 289 -13.32 12.09 -9.25
CA LEU A 289 -12.53 12.12 -10.50
C LEU A 289 -13.39 12.44 -11.72
N ASN A 290 -12.95 13.39 -12.54
CA ASN A 290 -13.56 13.72 -13.83
C ASN A 290 -13.38 12.61 -14.89
N THR A 291 -12.44 11.69 -14.66
CA THR A 291 -12.21 10.50 -15.50
C THR A 291 -13.28 9.41 -15.29
N TYR A 292 -14.17 9.58 -14.29
CA TYR A 292 -15.28 8.67 -14.04
C TYR A 292 -16.59 9.32 -14.46
N LYS A 293 -17.26 8.75 -15.49
CA LYS A 293 -18.52 9.26 -16.04
C LYS A 293 -19.47 8.12 -16.34
N ASP A 294 -20.75 8.34 -16.13
CA ASP A 294 -21.83 7.40 -16.48
C ASP A 294 -21.61 5.98 -15.93
N GLY A 295 -21.10 5.90 -14.69
CA GLY A 295 -20.87 4.62 -14.01
C GLY A 295 -19.58 3.89 -14.44
N LYS A 296 -18.71 4.53 -15.23
CA LYS A 296 -17.49 3.94 -15.76
C LYS A 296 -16.29 4.88 -15.64
N GLY A 297 -15.17 4.35 -15.16
CA GLY A 297 -13.89 5.04 -15.16
C GLY A 297 -13.11 4.82 -16.45
N ASP A 298 -12.41 5.87 -16.89
CA ASP A 298 -11.48 5.82 -18.01
C ASP A 298 -10.04 5.78 -17.47
N ASP A 299 -9.51 4.57 -17.33
CA ASP A 299 -8.15 4.31 -16.84
C ASP A 299 -7.06 4.48 -17.89
N THR A 300 -7.39 5.10 -19.02
CA THR A 300 -6.43 5.56 -20.04
C THR A 300 -6.08 7.04 -19.89
N GLN A 301 -6.83 7.77 -19.06
CA GLN A 301 -6.61 9.19 -18.78
C GLN A 301 -5.92 9.40 -17.43
N VAL A 302 -5.04 10.39 -17.37
CA VAL A 302 -4.40 10.80 -16.11
C VAL A 302 -5.47 11.36 -15.16
N CYS A 303 -5.62 10.74 -14.01
CA CYS A 303 -6.55 11.18 -12.96
C CYS A 303 -5.85 12.04 -11.90
N ALA A 304 -4.56 11.80 -11.65
CA ALA A 304 -3.72 12.61 -10.77
C ALA A 304 -2.25 12.52 -11.20
N SER A 305 -1.44 13.47 -10.79
CA SER A 305 0.01 13.37 -10.96
C SER A 305 0.76 14.02 -9.79
N LEU A 306 1.98 13.53 -9.54
CA LEU A 306 2.89 14.06 -8.55
C LEU A 306 4.26 14.32 -9.19
N TYR A 307 4.91 15.42 -8.83
CA TYR A 307 6.22 15.81 -9.39
C TYR A 307 7.14 16.32 -8.29
N SER A 308 8.40 15.94 -8.35
CA SER A 308 9.44 16.50 -7.49
C SER A 308 10.39 17.38 -8.29
N PRO A 309 10.43 18.69 -8.03
CA PRO A 309 11.41 19.61 -8.68
C PRO A 309 12.86 19.25 -8.34
N LYS A 310 13.11 18.60 -7.21
CA LYS A 310 14.46 18.22 -6.76
C LYS A 310 15.06 17.13 -7.65
N THR A 311 14.30 16.10 -7.93
CA THR A 311 14.75 14.91 -8.67
C THR A 311 14.32 14.90 -10.14
N GLY A 312 13.37 15.75 -10.52
CA GLY A 312 12.73 15.69 -11.82
C GLY A 312 11.80 14.49 -12.00
N ILE A 313 11.63 13.62 -10.99
CA ILE A 313 10.74 12.46 -11.08
C ILE A 313 9.29 12.95 -11.14
N PHE A 314 8.59 12.45 -12.15
CA PHE A 314 7.18 12.72 -12.42
C PHE A 314 6.41 11.41 -12.44
N MET A 315 5.33 11.34 -11.66
CA MET A 315 4.43 10.20 -11.55
C MET A 315 3.03 10.59 -12.03
N GLU A 316 2.48 9.81 -12.96
CA GLU A 316 1.10 9.91 -13.42
C GLU A 316 0.29 8.74 -12.87
N MET A 317 -0.90 9.01 -12.37
CA MET A 317 -1.83 8.00 -11.89
C MET A 317 -3.01 7.83 -12.84
N TYR A 318 -3.40 6.57 -13.03
CA TYR A 318 -4.54 6.12 -13.83
C TYR A 318 -5.39 5.17 -12.99
N THR A 319 -6.72 5.28 -13.09
CA THR A 319 -7.64 4.38 -12.38
C THR A 319 -9.01 4.31 -13.04
N ASN A 320 -9.69 3.18 -12.89
CA ASN A 320 -11.11 3.02 -13.24
C ASN A 320 -12.06 3.33 -12.07
N GLU A 321 -11.53 3.74 -10.90
CA GLU A 321 -12.35 4.09 -9.74
C GLU A 321 -12.87 5.53 -9.80
N PRO A 322 -14.02 5.84 -9.12
CA PRO A 322 -14.65 7.16 -9.17
C PRO A 322 -13.92 8.22 -8.34
N GLY A 323 -13.04 7.81 -7.44
CA GLY A 323 -12.38 8.72 -6.51
C GLY A 323 -10.92 8.41 -6.28
N VAL A 324 -10.22 9.42 -5.82
CA VAL A 324 -8.86 9.31 -5.27
C VAL A 324 -8.80 9.99 -3.92
N GLN A 325 -8.35 9.25 -2.89
CA GLN A 325 -7.94 9.85 -1.63
C GLN A 325 -6.56 10.47 -1.81
N VAL A 326 -6.41 11.73 -1.43
CA VAL A 326 -5.12 12.37 -1.27
C VAL A 326 -4.86 12.53 0.22
N TYR A 327 -3.82 11.86 0.71
CA TYR A 327 -3.40 11.93 2.10
C TYR A 327 -1.97 12.45 2.18
N SER A 328 -1.75 13.50 2.95
CA SER A 328 -0.46 14.20 3.02
C SER A 328 0.42 13.78 4.20
N GLY A 329 0.28 12.56 4.71
CA GLY A 329 1.12 12.04 5.79
C GLY A 329 0.95 12.79 7.12
N ASN A 330 -0.28 13.16 7.47
CA ASN A 330 -0.60 14.05 8.60
C ASN A 330 -0.24 13.45 9.96
N PHE A 331 -0.22 12.12 10.08
CA PHE A 331 0.04 11.41 11.34
C PHE A 331 1.47 10.90 11.47
N GLN A 332 2.29 10.99 10.41
CA GLN A 332 3.69 10.57 10.47
C GLN A 332 4.49 11.48 11.40
N GLY A 333 5.37 10.89 12.21
CA GLY A 333 6.15 11.62 13.18
C GLY A 333 5.35 12.28 14.32
N VAL A 334 4.08 11.88 14.51
CA VAL A 334 3.18 12.40 15.55
C VAL A 334 2.85 11.31 16.58
N GLY A 335 2.73 11.68 17.84
CA GLY A 335 2.40 10.73 18.91
C GLY A 335 3.55 9.75 19.19
N ASN A 336 3.31 8.46 19.07
CA ASN A 336 4.30 7.41 19.32
C ASN A 336 5.21 7.14 18.11
N GLU A 337 4.87 7.62 16.92
CA GLU A 337 5.66 7.42 15.71
C GLU A 337 7.06 8.07 15.71
N PRO A 338 7.33 9.20 16.40
CA PRO A 338 8.65 9.83 16.38
C PRO A 338 9.81 8.92 16.78
N ASN A 339 9.55 7.86 17.53
CA ASN A 339 10.56 6.92 18.01
C ASN A 339 10.70 5.66 17.13
N ILE A 340 9.86 5.50 16.11
CA ILE A 340 9.91 4.35 15.21
C ILE A 340 11.00 4.60 14.17
N LYS A 341 11.99 3.70 14.13
CA LYS A 341 13.02 3.72 13.08
C LYS A 341 12.47 3.10 11.81
N HIS A 342 12.49 3.88 10.75
CA HIS A 342 12.08 3.48 9.42
C HIS A 342 13.29 3.33 8.48
N LYS A 343 13.06 2.83 7.28
CA LYS A 343 13.98 2.90 6.17
C LYS A 343 14.40 4.36 5.93
N GLY A 344 15.68 4.66 6.09
CA GLY A 344 16.21 6.03 5.97
C GLY A 344 16.08 6.93 7.22
N GLY A 345 15.56 6.44 8.35
CA GLY A 345 15.51 7.20 9.62
C GLY A 345 14.10 7.30 10.21
N VAL A 346 13.82 8.41 10.91
CA VAL A 346 12.49 8.73 11.45
C VAL A 346 11.77 9.64 10.46
N TYR A 347 10.57 9.27 10.07
CA TYR A 347 9.78 10.05 9.13
C TYR A 347 9.10 11.25 9.82
N PRO A 348 9.30 12.47 9.34
CA PRO A 348 8.58 13.64 9.88
C PRO A 348 7.16 13.70 9.34
N GLN A 349 6.33 14.53 9.99
CA GLN A 349 5.00 14.86 9.50
C GLN A 349 5.07 15.45 8.08
N HIS A 350 4.11 15.06 7.23
CA HIS A 350 4.00 15.50 5.83
C HIS A 350 5.19 15.11 4.93
N VAL A 351 5.91 14.06 5.28
CA VAL A 351 7.04 13.59 4.46
C VAL A 351 6.60 12.98 3.13
N SER A 352 5.33 12.60 2.99
CA SER A 352 4.83 11.85 1.85
C SER A 352 3.42 12.24 1.42
N VAL A 353 3.03 11.77 0.23
CA VAL A 353 1.68 11.89 -0.30
C VAL A 353 1.18 10.49 -0.70
N CYS A 354 -0.01 10.11 -0.25
CA CYS A 354 -0.71 8.92 -0.74
C CYS A 354 -1.74 9.33 -1.78
N LEU A 355 -1.86 8.52 -2.84
CA LEU A 355 -2.87 8.63 -3.88
C LEU A 355 -3.57 7.28 -3.99
N GLU A 356 -4.75 7.16 -3.38
CA GLU A 356 -5.48 5.90 -3.20
C GLU A 356 -6.73 5.91 -4.05
N SER A 357 -6.77 5.10 -5.12
CA SER A 357 -7.98 4.92 -5.93
C SER A 357 -9.05 4.19 -5.15
N GLN A 358 -10.29 4.66 -5.20
CA GLN A 358 -11.35 4.07 -4.39
C GLN A 358 -12.76 4.46 -4.85
N LYS A 359 -13.75 3.68 -4.42
CA LYS A 359 -15.11 4.21 -4.22
C LYS A 359 -15.09 5.17 -3.04
N TYR A 360 -15.97 6.16 -3.06
CA TYR A 360 -15.97 7.20 -2.02
C TYR A 360 -16.08 6.57 -0.62
N PRO A 361 -15.39 7.11 0.39
CA PRO A 361 -15.46 6.59 1.76
C PRO A 361 -16.91 6.58 2.27
N ASP A 362 -17.27 5.57 3.08
CA ASP A 362 -18.62 5.39 3.62
C ASP A 362 -19.75 5.25 2.56
N SER A 363 -19.39 4.91 1.31
CA SER A 363 -20.38 4.79 0.23
C SER A 363 -21.50 3.76 0.50
N PRO A 364 -21.32 2.66 1.26
CA PRO A 364 -22.41 1.77 1.62
C PRO A 364 -23.55 2.46 2.37
N ASN A 365 -23.24 3.56 3.08
CA ASN A 365 -24.19 4.37 3.86
C ASN A 365 -24.69 5.63 3.11
N LYS A 366 -24.31 5.81 1.85
CA LYS A 366 -24.67 6.96 1.00
C LYS A 366 -25.39 6.46 -0.25
N LYS A 367 -26.72 6.40 -0.21
CA LYS A 367 -27.56 5.77 -1.26
C LYS A 367 -27.38 6.34 -2.66
N ASP A 368 -27.03 7.63 -2.75
CA ASP A 368 -26.84 8.33 -4.02
C ASP A 368 -25.45 8.18 -4.61
N TRP A 369 -24.54 7.51 -3.88
CA TRP A 369 -23.19 7.25 -4.33
C TRP A 369 -23.07 5.85 -4.94
N ILE A 370 -21.99 5.64 -5.69
CA ILE A 370 -21.67 4.35 -6.30
C ILE A 370 -21.52 3.31 -5.20
N GLN A 371 -22.37 2.28 -5.27
CA GLN A 371 -22.40 1.25 -4.26
C GLN A 371 -21.28 0.22 -4.47
N PRO A 372 -20.56 -0.18 -3.41
CA PRO A 372 -19.44 -1.11 -3.47
C PRO A 372 -19.88 -2.58 -3.42
N VAL A 373 -21.09 -2.90 -3.87
CA VAL A 373 -21.69 -4.24 -3.75
C VAL A 373 -21.09 -5.18 -4.78
N LEU A 374 -20.75 -6.38 -4.34
CA LEU A 374 -20.39 -7.52 -5.18
C LEU A 374 -21.35 -8.66 -4.89
N ASN A 375 -22.02 -9.17 -5.94
CA ASN A 375 -22.94 -10.31 -5.86
C ASN A 375 -22.29 -11.61 -6.34
N PRO A 376 -22.78 -12.78 -5.89
CA PRO A 376 -22.35 -14.06 -6.44
C PRO A 376 -22.50 -14.12 -7.96
N GLY A 377 -21.46 -14.59 -8.64
CA GLY A 377 -21.41 -14.68 -10.10
C GLY A 377 -20.95 -13.40 -10.79
N GLU A 378 -20.83 -12.28 -10.07
CA GLU A 378 -20.17 -11.07 -10.57
C GLU A 378 -18.67 -11.11 -10.27
N LYS A 379 -17.89 -10.35 -11.06
CA LYS A 379 -16.46 -10.15 -10.83
C LYS A 379 -16.20 -8.71 -10.40
N TYR A 380 -15.58 -8.54 -9.25
CA TYR A 380 -14.97 -7.27 -8.89
C TYR A 380 -13.71 -7.08 -9.72
N TYR A 381 -13.54 -5.88 -10.24
CA TYR A 381 -12.32 -5.45 -10.91
C TYR A 381 -12.05 -3.97 -10.58
N SER A 382 -10.86 -3.71 -10.09
CA SER A 382 -10.33 -2.37 -9.87
C SER A 382 -8.90 -2.29 -10.36
N ARG A 383 -8.47 -1.11 -10.81
CA ARG A 383 -7.12 -0.85 -11.30
C ARG A 383 -6.61 0.48 -10.81
N ALA A 384 -5.36 0.50 -10.36
CA ALA A 384 -4.56 1.71 -10.18
C ALA A 384 -3.20 1.50 -10.83
N ALA A 385 -2.78 2.43 -11.69
CA ALA A 385 -1.48 2.37 -12.32
C ALA A 385 -0.71 3.68 -12.10
N TYR A 386 0.58 3.55 -11.83
CA TYR A 386 1.48 4.66 -11.53
C TYR A 386 2.64 4.63 -12.50
N LYS A 387 2.67 5.57 -13.44
CA LYS A 387 3.69 5.66 -14.48
C LYS A 387 4.73 6.72 -14.12
N PHE A 388 6.00 6.32 -14.17
CA PHE A 388 7.11 7.17 -13.79
C PHE A 388 7.89 7.63 -15.03
N SER A 389 8.26 8.90 -15.04
CA SER A 389 9.11 9.54 -16.04
C SER A 389 9.93 10.65 -15.39
N VAL A 390 10.78 11.31 -16.16
CA VAL A 390 11.60 12.46 -15.74
C VAL A 390 11.18 13.69 -16.54
N LYS A 391 11.05 14.84 -15.85
CA LYS A 391 10.77 16.17 -16.44
C LYS A 391 11.89 17.15 -16.17
#